data_ab6a2ea95833a28bec979349129ef8a0
#
_entry.id   ab6a2ea95833a28bec979349129ef8a0
#
_cell.length_a   1.000
_cell.length_b   1.000
_cell.length_c   1.000
_cell.angle_alpha   90.00
_cell.angle_beta   90.00
_cell.angle_gamma   90.00
#
_symmetry.space_group_name_H-M   'P 1'
#
loop_
_entity.id
_entity.type
_entity.pdbx_description
1 polymer ?
#
loop_
_entity_poly.entity_id
_entity_poly.type
_entity_poly.pdbx_seq_one_letter_code
_entity_poly.pdbx_strand_id
1 'polypeptide(L)'
;MLDQARTITTGPVRQVHDFKSGNEAAALAARDIGFHVMGYFPITPSTEVAENLSKMQADGVHDIVMIPADGEHGAAGICYGAALGGGRVLNATSSQGLLYALEQLPVQSGTRVPMVLNVSTRTVSGPLDIRCDHSDIYFVLNAGWIILMARDPQAAYDMNFCAIRIGEHLDVRLPVIVAYDGFLTSHQKRRISRFDDPDAVKAFLGEREDPYTALDPEKPVTFGPYMNDPDLINNKVQQHQAMEAARRVIPEIFAEFAEFSGRDYRTVDAYRMDDAEVALVLLNSAAENAKEVADRLRDEGQKVGVVSPNVLRPFPTDEIRRLLKNVRAVVVGDRGDSYGAEGGNLSLEVRAALQQDPDNKTLVMSRVYGLGGKDFYDADAEEFFREALAAAETGEVEVPFEYHGAYAGDDAAGPPPGLPPISKEEVSRGMATVTPNADTNKLEVELKPLWEMTTTPSRVAPGHGACPGCGFFPMLRQAYNVLEGHVVVLFQTGCAMVTTTGYPKTAHRITY
;
A
#
# COMPACT_ATOMS: atom_id res chain seq x y z
N MET A 1 -18.94 29.67 -2.91
CA MET A 1 -19.37 29.90 -1.53
C MET A 1 -19.70 28.54 -0.93
N LEU A 2 -18.70 27.82 -0.53
CA LEU A 2 -18.79 26.61 0.28
C LEU A 2 -17.59 26.65 1.21
N ASP A 3 -17.89 26.56 2.48
CA ASP A 3 -17.00 26.23 3.56
C ASP A 3 -16.71 27.29 4.60
N GLN A 4 -17.65 27.42 5.50
CA GLN A 4 -17.26 27.67 6.89
C GLN A 4 -17.06 26.25 7.53
N ALA A 5 -15.81 25.80 7.55
CA ALA A 5 -15.43 24.63 8.34
C ALA A 5 -15.85 24.89 9.80
N ARG A 6 -16.84 24.13 10.28
CA ARG A 6 -17.29 24.24 11.68
C ARG A 6 -16.16 23.77 12.59
N THR A 7 -15.62 24.69 13.37
CA THR A 7 -14.66 24.36 14.44
C THR A 7 -15.38 23.54 15.50
N ILE A 8 -14.95 22.29 15.70
CA ILE A 8 -15.46 21.42 16.77
C ILE A 8 -14.27 21.11 17.69
N THR A 9 -14.41 21.48 18.92
CA THR A 9 -13.47 21.08 19.99
C THR A 9 -13.80 19.64 20.40
N THR A 10 -13.12 18.67 19.81
CA THR A 10 -13.09 17.28 20.28
C THR A 10 -11.67 16.99 20.74
N GLY A 11 -11.51 16.74 22.04
CA GLY A 11 -10.18 16.61 22.64
C GLY A 11 -9.54 17.93 23.07
N PRO A 12 -8.33 17.91 23.65
CA PRO A 12 -7.65 19.08 24.21
C PRO A 12 -7.15 20.07 23.14
N VAL A 13 -6.86 19.63 21.91
CA VAL A 13 -6.37 20.47 20.82
C VAL A 13 -7.50 20.89 19.88
N ARG A 14 -7.42 22.13 19.35
CA ARG A 14 -8.40 22.63 18.38
C ARG A 14 -8.31 21.87 17.06
N GLN A 15 -9.47 21.48 16.54
CA GLN A 15 -9.61 20.73 15.31
C GLN A 15 -10.71 21.30 14.42
N VAL A 16 -10.58 21.10 13.11
CA VAL A 16 -11.58 21.44 12.09
C VAL A 16 -11.93 20.20 11.28
N HIS A 17 -13.18 20.10 10.86
CA HIS A 17 -13.62 19.02 9.97
C HIS A 17 -13.34 19.35 8.52
N ASP A 18 -12.93 18.32 7.78
CA ASP A 18 -12.70 18.37 6.34
C ASP A 18 -13.15 17.04 5.70
N PHE A 19 -13.31 17.01 4.38
CA PHE A 19 -13.59 15.80 3.62
C PHE A 19 -12.39 15.49 2.74
N LYS A 20 -11.64 14.46 3.11
CA LYS A 20 -10.37 14.08 2.48
C LYS A 20 -10.27 12.60 2.20
N SER A 21 -9.58 12.26 1.13
CA SER A 21 -9.10 10.91 0.89
C SER A 21 -7.87 10.59 1.76
N GLY A 22 -7.46 9.33 1.82
CA GLY A 22 -6.25 8.93 2.55
C GLY A 22 -4.99 9.63 2.04
N ASN A 23 -4.84 9.79 0.72
CA ASN A 23 -3.70 10.51 0.13
C ASN A 23 -3.73 12.01 0.45
N GLU A 24 -4.91 12.65 0.34
CA GLU A 24 -5.08 14.05 0.76
C GLU A 24 -4.79 14.22 2.26
N ALA A 25 -5.21 13.26 3.08
CA ALA A 25 -4.99 13.26 4.53
C ALA A 25 -3.50 13.11 4.87
N ALA A 26 -2.77 12.20 4.20
CA ALA A 26 -1.32 12.06 4.36
C ALA A 26 -0.56 13.33 3.93
N ALA A 27 -0.97 13.96 2.82
CA ALA A 27 -0.39 15.23 2.38
C ALA A 27 -0.66 16.38 3.38
N LEU A 28 -1.87 16.43 3.96
CA LEU A 28 -2.18 17.41 5.02
C LEU A 28 -1.37 17.16 6.29
N ALA A 29 -1.23 15.90 6.70
CA ALA A 29 -0.37 15.54 7.84
C ALA A 29 1.07 15.99 7.60
N ALA A 30 1.60 15.76 6.38
CA ALA A 30 2.94 16.17 6.02
C ALA A 30 3.15 17.69 6.13
N ARG A 31 2.17 18.47 5.66
CA ARG A 31 2.16 19.93 5.83
C ARG A 31 2.14 20.32 7.32
N ASP A 32 1.23 19.74 8.10
CA ASP A 32 1.01 20.12 9.49
C ASP A 32 2.18 19.71 10.40
N ILE A 33 2.85 18.60 10.09
CA ILE A 33 4.09 18.15 10.74
C ILE A 33 5.27 19.09 10.39
N GLY A 34 5.28 19.64 9.18
CA GLY A 34 6.38 20.47 8.69
C GLY A 34 7.60 19.61 8.32
N PHE A 35 7.42 18.59 7.48
CA PHE A 35 8.55 17.85 6.93
C PHE A 35 9.50 18.79 6.19
N HIS A 36 10.80 18.45 6.17
CA HIS A 36 11.80 19.26 5.50
C HIS A 36 11.95 18.89 4.02
N VAL A 37 11.95 17.59 3.71
CA VAL A 37 12.19 17.09 2.35
C VAL A 37 11.21 15.97 2.03
N MET A 38 10.69 15.99 0.81
CA MET A 38 10.04 14.85 0.16
C MET A 38 10.80 14.48 -1.11
N GLY A 39 11.48 13.32 -1.10
CA GLY A 39 11.94 12.66 -2.31
C GLY A 39 10.79 11.82 -2.86
N TYR A 40 10.46 11.95 -4.14
CA TYR A 40 9.30 11.23 -4.68
C TYR A 40 9.45 10.81 -6.14
N PHE A 41 8.77 9.75 -6.49
CA PHE A 41 8.50 9.33 -7.86
C PHE A 41 7.02 8.92 -7.95
N PRO A 42 6.27 9.39 -8.96
CA PRO A 42 4.84 9.18 -9.04
C PRO A 42 4.51 7.73 -9.40
N ILE A 43 3.71 7.06 -8.55
CA ILE A 43 3.15 5.74 -8.81
C ILE A 43 1.73 5.65 -8.24
N THR A 44 0.78 5.18 -9.06
CA THR A 44 -0.62 4.94 -8.66
C THR A 44 -0.69 3.80 -7.63
N PRO A 45 -1.47 3.90 -6.51
CA PRO A 45 -2.37 4.99 -6.17
C PRO A 45 -1.79 6.07 -5.25
N SER A 46 -0.49 6.10 -4.92
CA SER A 46 0.11 7.07 -4.00
C SER A 46 0.44 8.43 -4.62
N THR A 47 0.34 8.57 -5.94
CA THR A 47 0.72 9.80 -6.68
C THR A 47 0.10 11.07 -6.10
N GLU A 48 -1.17 11.01 -5.67
CA GLU A 48 -1.89 12.18 -5.15
C GLU A 48 -1.26 12.78 -3.89
N VAL A 49 -0.43 12.05 -3.13
CA VAL A 49 0.27 12.63 -1.97
C VAL A 49 1.22 13.72 -2.44
N ALA A 50 2.07 13.42 -3.44
CA ALA A 50 3.00 14.39 -4.01
C ALA A 50 2.29 15.51 -4.79
N GLU A 51 1.23 15.18 -5.53
CA GLU A 51 0.43 16.17 -6.27
C GLU A 51 -0.23 17.19 -5.35
N ASN A 52 -0.86 16.75 -4.25
CA ASN A 52 -1.46 17.66 -3.27
C ASN A 52 -0.41 18.52 -2.58
N LEU A 53 0.75 17.97 -2.21
CA LEU A 53 1.85 18.74 -1.64
C LEU A 53 2.39 19.76 -2.66
N SER A 54 2.61 19.36 -3.91
CA SER A 54 3.07 20.28 -4.97
C SER A 54 2.10 21.42 -5.19
N LYS A 55 0.80 21.16 -5.14
CA LYS A 55 -0.23 22.20 -5.22
C LYS A 55 -0.18 23.14 -4.02
N MET A 56 -0.11 22.61 -2.80
CA MET A 56 0.02 23.42 -1.58
C MET A 56 1.31 24.24 -1.57
N GLN A 57 2.42 23.70 -2.13
CA GLN A 57 3.66 24.44 -2.29
C GLN A 57 3.51 25.62 -3.27
N ALA A 58 2.86 25.40 -4.40
CA ALA A 58 2.58 26.46 -5.38
C ALA A 58 1.70 27.59 -4.79
N ASP A 59 0.80 27.23 -3.87
CA ASP A 59 -0.06 28.17 -3.14
C ASP A 59 0.67 28.83 -1.94
N GLY A 60 1.94 28.51 -1.69
CA GLY A 60 2.75 29.06 -0.59
C GLY A 60 2.32 28.57 0.80
N VAL A 61 1.71 27.39 0.89
CA VAL A 61 1.14 26.86 2.15
C VAL A 61 2.18 26.12 2.99
N HIS A 62 3.28 25.65 2.41
CA HIS A 62 4.37 24.99 3.11
C HIS A 62 5.72 25.19 2.40
N ASP A 63 6.82 24.93 3.15
CA ASP A 63 8.21 25.09 2.68
C ASP A 63 8.92 23.72 2.46
N ILE A 64 8.18 22.61 2.36
CA ILE A 64 8.75 21.28 2.13
C ILE A 64 9.51 21.31 0.80
N VAL A 65 10.78 20.91 0.81
CA VAL A 65 11.58 20.80 -0.42
C VAL A 65 11.16 19.52 -1.16
N MET A 66 10.47 19.69 -2.28
CA MET A 66 9.96 18.62 -3.12
C MET A 66 10.99 18.25 -4.19
N ILE A 67 11.55 17.04 -4.16
CA ILE A 67 12.60 16.59 -5.07
C ILE A 67 12.09 15.38 -5.88
N PRO A 68 11.74 15.59 -7.18
CA PRO A 68 11.42 14.47 -8.06
C PRO A 68 12.68 13.66 -8.37
N ALA A 69 12.56 12.35 -8.29
CA ALA A 69 13.62 11.41 -8.62
C ALA A 69 13.40 10.78 -10.01
N ASP A 70 14.38 10.04 -10.48
CA ASP A 70 14.33 9.23 -11.71
C ASP A 70 13.61 7.88 -11.51
N GLY A 71 13.35 7.52 -10.25
CA GLY A 71 12.64 6.30 -9.84
C GLY A 71 12.52 6.22 -8.33
N GLU A 72 11.78 5.24 -7.84
CA GLU A 72 11.51 5.07 -6.41
C GLU A 72 12.76 4.75 -5.60
N HIS A 73 13.73 4.04 -6.19
CA HIS A 73 15.03 3.81 -5.56
C HIS A 73 15.77 5.14 -5.32
N GLY A 74 15.82 6.01 -6.34
CA GLY A 74 16.39 7.36 -6.22
C GLY A 74 15.64 8.22 -5.20
N ALA A 75 14.30 8.15 -5.18
CA ALA A 75 13.48 8.86 -4.19
C ALA A 75 13.79 8.42 -2.75
N ALA A 76 13.93 7.11 -2.51
CA ALA A 76 14.33 6.56 -1.22
C ALA A 76 15.74 7.04 -0.81
N GLY A 77 16.68 7.10 -1.76
CA GLY A 77 18.05 7.61 -1.54
C GLY A 77 18.07 9.11 -1.19
N ILE A 78 17.26 9.93 -1.85
CA ILE A 78 17.11 11.37 -1.53
C ILE A 78 16.63 11.54 -0.07
N CYS A 79 15.57 10.80 0.31
CA CYS A 79 15.05 10.83 1.67
C CYS A 79 16.09 10.36 2.69
N TYR A 80 16.84 9.30 2.38
CA TYR A 80 17.88 8.79 3.24
C TYR A 80 18.98 9.84 3.47
N GLY A 81 19.50 10.46 2.41
CA GLY A 81 20.51 11.51 2.51
C GLY A 81 20.04 12.72 3.34
N ALA A 82 18.82 13.19 3.11
CA ALA A 82 18.24 14.27 3.88
C ALA A 82 18.02 13.92 5.37
N ALA A 83 17.61 12.67 5.64
CA ALA A 83 17.42 12.18 7.01
C ALA A 83 18.75 12.03 7.77
N LEU A 84 19.84 11.63 7.10
CA LEU A 84 21.20 11.63 7.66
C LEU A 84 21.68 13.04 8.01
N GLY A 85 21.22 14.05 7.28
CA GLY A 85 21.44 15.46 7.60
C GLY A 85 20.59 16.01 8.76
N GLY A 86 19.78 15.15 9.42
CA GLY A 86 18.92 15.55 10.54
C GLY A 86 17.52 16.05 10.10
N GLY A 87 17.17 15.96 8.81
CA GLY A 87 15.86 16.38 8.32
C GLY A 87 14.75 15.39 8.63
N ARG A 88 13.55 15.88 8.98
CA ARG A 88 12.32 15.07 8.91
C ARG A 88 11.94 14.89 7.45
N VAL A 89 11.81 13.66 6.99
CA VAL A 89 11.59 13.32 5.58
C VAL A 89 10.38 12.47 5.36
N LEU A 90 9.74 12.69 4.22
CA LEU A 90 8.58 11.94 3.75
C LEU A 90 8.85 11.33 2.38
N ASN A 91 8.34 10.14 2.16
CA ASN A 91 8.16 9.55 0.83
C ASN A 91 6.78 8.92 0.73
N ALA A 92 6.29 8.69 -0.49
CA ALA A 92 5.05 7.97 -0.74
C ALA A 92 5.22 7.07 -1.96
N THR A 93 4.79 5.80 -1.84
CA THR A 93 4.94 4.81 -2.91
C THR A 93 3.87 3.71 -2.83
N SER A 94 3.94 2.74 -3.74
CA SER A 94 3.02 1.61 -3.85
C SER A 94 3.65 0.47 -4.66
N SER A 95 3.28 -0.79 -4.42
CA SER A 95 3.52 -1.93 -5.32
C SER A 95 4.97 -2.05 -5.80
N GLN A 96 5.18 -2.09 -7.13
CA GLN A 96 6.52 -2.17 -7.74
C GLN A 96 7.44 -1.05 -7.31
N GLY A 97 6.91 0.15 -7.04
CA GLY A 97 7.71 1.26 -6.53
C GLY A 97 8.29 0.97 -5.15
N LEU A 98 7.49 0.35 -4.26
CA LEU A 98 7.98 -0.12 -2.96
C LEU A 98 9.05 -1.21 -3.14
N LEU A 99 8.83 -2.16 -4.07
CA LEU A 99 9.80 -3.22 -4.37
C LEU A 99 11.06 -2.68 -5.04
N TYR A 100 10.94 -1.66 -5.91
CA TYR A 100 12.11 -1.01 -6.50
C TYR A 100 12.93 -0.23 -5.47
N ALA A 101 12.30 0.32 -4.45
CA ALA A 101 12.96 0.95 -3.31
C ALA A 101 13.49 -0.06 -2.27
N LEU A 102 13.11 -1.36 -2.35
CA LEU A 102 13.37 -2.36 -1.31
C LEU A 102 14.86 -2.51 -0.98
N GLU A 103 15.77 -2.34 -1.95
CA GLU A 103 17.22 -2.38 -1.69
C GLU A 103 17.66 -1.35 -0.64
N GLN A 104 17.01 -0.17 -0.62
CA GLN A 104 17.30 0.91 0.33
C GLN A 104 16.76 0.65 1.74
N LEU A 105 15.62 -0.02 1.85
CA LEU A 105 14.90 -0.12 3.13
C LEU A 105 15.71 -0.81 4.24
N PRO A 106 16.40 -1.96 4.01
CA PRO A 106 17.23 -2.57 5.03
C PRO A 106 18.46 -1.72 5.41
N VAL A 107 18.98 -0.91 4.49
CA VAL A 107 20.10 0.01 4.77
C VAL A 107 19.61 1.12 5.73
N GLN A 108 18.48 1.70 5.44
CA GLN A 108 17.86 2.79 6.22
C GLN A 108 17.52 2.34 7.65
N SER A 109 16.94 1.16 7.80
CA SER A 109 16.63 0.59 9.12
C SER A 109 17.88 0.11 9.86
N GLY A 110 18.84 -0.48 9.17
CA GLY A 110 20.10 -0.96 9.73
C GLY A 110 21.01 0.16 10.24
N THR A 111 20.92 1.34 9.62
CA THR A 111 21.60 2.57 10.08
C THR A 111 20.79 3.37 11.08
N ARG A 112 19.57 2.91 11.39
CA ARG A 112 18.71 3.48 12.44
C ARG A 112 18.39 4.96 12.24
N VAL A 113 18.00 5.31 11.01
CA VAL A 113 17.65 6.68 10.62
C VAL A 113 16.13 6.84 10.58
N PRO A 114 15.53 7.69 11.45
CA PRO A 114 14.09 7.93 11.45
C PRO A 114 13.62 8.59 10.16
N MET A 115 12.61 8.01 9.53
CA MET A 115 11.99 8.46 8.28
C MET A 115 10.53 8.01 8.25
N VAL A 116 9.67 8.66 7.47
CA VAL A 116 8.30 8.25 7.24
C VAL A 116 8.08 7.90 5.77
N LEU A 117 7.49 6.73 5.54
CA LEU A 117 7.07 6.27 4.21
C LEU A 117 5.58 5.98 4.23
N ASN A 118 4.79 6.69 3.43
CA ASN A 118 3.39 6.38 3.21
C ASN A 118 3.26 5.34 2.09
N VAL A 119 2.53 4.26 2.33
CA VAL A 119 2.28 3.20 1.34
C VAL A 119 0.78 3.08 1.10
N SER A 120 0.32 3.53 -0.07
CA SER A 120 -1.01 3.18 -0.55
C SER A 120 -0.93 1.78 -1.14
N THR A 121 -1.31 0.76 -0.35
CA THR A 121 -1.09 -0.64 -0.69
C THR A 121 -1.75 -1.04 -2.01
N ARG A 122 -1.01 -1.77 -2.83
CA ARG A 122 -1.42 -2.14 -4.17
C ARG A 122 -0.83 -3.50 -4.56
N THR A 123 -1.59 -4.28 -5.34
CA THR A 123 -1.16 -5.53 -5.96
C THR A 123 0.23 -5.42 -6.59
N VAL A 124 1.12 -6.33 -6.23
CA VAL A 124 2.39 -6.50 -6.95
C VAL A 124 2.13 -7.19 -8.28
N SER A 125 2.62 -6.58 -9.37
CA SER A 125 2.35 -7.06 -10.72
C SER A 125 2.85 -8.48 -10.96
N GLY A 126 1.99 -9.22 -11.63
CA GLY A 126 2.21 -10.56 -12.09
C GLY A 126 0.92 -11.38 -12.08
N PRO A 127 -0.15 -10.92 -12.79
CA PRO A 127 -0.32 -9.79 -13.74
C PRO A 127 -0.42 -8.42 -13.07
N LEU A 128 -0.38 -7.35 -13.87
CA LEU A 128 -0.56 -5.99 -13.38
C LEU A 128 -2.00 -5.75 -12.95
N ASP A 129 -2.17 -5.29 -11.72
CA ASP A 129 -3.35 -4.58 -11.24
C ASP A 129 -2.91 -3.33 -10.47
N ILE A 130 -3.71 -2.25 -10.52
CA ILE A 130 -3.41 -1.01 -9.80
C ILE A 130 -4.21 -0.87 -8.51
N ARG A 131 -5.11 -1.81 -8.24
CA ARG A 131 -6.02 -1.80 -7.09
C ARG A 131 -5.36 -2.39 -5.85
N CYS A 132 -6.09 -2.28 -4.75
CA CYS A 132 -5.63 -2.71 -3.45
C CYS A 132 -5.47 -4.22 -3.32
N ASP A 133 -4.32 -4.62 -2.84
CA ASP A 133 -4.12 -5.77 -1.95
C ASP A 133 -2.93 -5.46 -1.02
N HIS A 134 -2.45 -6.42 -0.26
CA HIS A 134 -1.36 -6.21 0.69
C HIS A 134 -0.07 -6.93 0.28
N SER A 135 0.01 -7.42 -0.97
CA SER A 135 1.19 -8.15 -1.43
C SER A 135 2.46 -7.30 -1.35
N ASP A 136 2.39 -6.00 -1.65
CA ASP A 136 3.53 -5.09 -1.57
C ASP A 136 4.05 -4.89 -0.15
N ILE A 137 3.15 -4.63 0.81
CA ILE A 137 3.56 -4.43 2.22
C ILE A 137 4.10 -5.73 2.84
N TYR A 138 3.62 -6.89 2.39
CA TYR A 138 4.11 -8.17 2.87
C TYR A 138 5.54 -8.47 2.42
N PHE A 139 5.98 -7.98 1.26
CA PHE A 139 7.39 -8.10 0.83
C PHE A 139 8.36 -7.34 1.73
N VAL A 140 7.92 -6.31 2.45
CA VAL A 140 8.79 -5.47 3.28
C VAL A 140 8.72 -5.78 4.78
N LEU A 141 7.99 -6.82 5.19
CA LEU A 141 7.89 -7.24 6.60
C LEU A 141 9.26 -7.51 7.25
N ASN A 142 10.25 -7.90 6.47
CA ASN A 142 11.61 -8.22 6.93
C ASN A 142 12.61 -7.08 6.70
N ALA A 143 12.16 -5.91 6.25
CA ALA A 143 13.05 -4.78 5.98
C ALA A 143 13.53 -4.04 7.25
N GLY A 144 13.04 -4.40 8.43
CA GLY A 144 13.42 -3.78 9.70
C GLY A 144 12.78 -2.41 9.97
N TRP A 145 11.74 -2.07 9.22
CA TRP A 145 10.92 -0.90 9.44
C TRP A 145 9.76 -1.20 10.41
N ILE A 146 9.34 -0.21 11.19
CA ILE A 146 8.06 -0.26 11.88
C ILE A 146 6.95 -0.10 10.82
N ILE A 147 5.87 -0.88 10.95
CA ILE A 147 4.77 -0.86 9.99
C ILE A 147 3.46 -0.63 10.74
N LEU A 148 2.85 0.53 10.51
CA LEU A 148 1.54 0.92 11.00
C LEU A 148 0.50 0.77 9.89
N MET A 149 -0.67 0.21 10.21
CA MET A 149 -1.78 0.01 9.28
C MET A 149 -2.89 1.00 9.60
N ALA A 150 -3.15 1.94 8.70
CA ALA A 150 -4.16 2.97 8.86
C ALA A 150 -5.48 2.55 8.20
N ARG A 151 -6.48 2.27 9.01
CA ARG A 151 -7.77 1.68 8.58
C ARG A 151 -8.64 2.59 7.71
N ASP A 152 -8.46 3.91 7.82
CA ASP A 152 -9.28 4.92 7.15
C ASP A 152 -8.49 6.24 6.91
N PRO A 153 -9.05 7.24 6.21
CA PRO A 153 -8.39 8.53 5.99
C PRO A 153 -8.04 9.30 7.27
N GLN A 154 -8.82 9.14 8.36
CA GLN A 154 -8.48 9.77 9.64
C GLN A 154 -7.22 9.14 10.22
N ALA A 155 -7.14 7.82 10.21
CA ALA A 155 -5.94 7.09 10.67
C ALA A 155 -4.72 7.40 9.77
N ALA A 156 -4.90 7.56 8.46
CA ALA A 156 -3.82 7.97 7.55
C ALA A 156 -3.27 9.35 7.91
N TYR A 157 -4.11 10.30 8.33
CA TYR A 157 -3.69 11.59 8.87
C TYR A 157 -2.93 11.41 10.20
N ASP A 158 -3.57 10.77 11.17
CA ASP A 158 -3.12 10.69 12.57
C ASP A 158 -1.84 9.87 12.75
N MET A 159 -1.74 8.74 12.06
CA MET A 159 -0.58 7.84 12.20
C MET A 159 0.72 8.46 11.67
N ASN A 160 0.68 9.48 10.80
CA ASN A 160 1.88 10.20 10.41
C ASN A 160 2.50 10.98 11.58
N PHE A 161 1.68 11.56 12.48
CA PHE A 161 2.17 12.22 13.71
C PHE A 161 2.75 11.20 14.68
N CYS A 162 2.05 10.10 14.87
CA CYS A 162 2.56 9.00 15.71
C CYS A 162 3.86 8.41 15.14
N ALA A 163 3.96 8.25 13.81
CA ALA A 163 5.14 7.72 13.14
C ALA A 163 6.40 8.56 13.40
N ILE A 164 6.30 9.88 13.40
CA ILE A 164 7.41 10.79 13.77
C ILE A 164 7.82 10.53 15.22
N ARG A 165 6.88 10.57 16.16
CA ARG A 165 7.17 10.38 17.58
C ARG A 165 7.77 9.01 17.89
N ILE A 166 7.24 7.95 17.27
CA ILE A 166 7.75 6.58 17.42
C ILE A 166 9.14 6.45 16.80
N GLY A 167 9.30 6.89 15.55
CA GLY A 167 10.56 6.74 14.82
C GLY A 167 11.70 7.56 15.41
N GLU A 168 11.43 8.75 15.92
CA GLU A 168 12.42 9.64 16.52
C GLU A 168 12.70 9.33 18.00
N HIS A 169 11.90 8.47 18.65
CA HIS A 169 12.14 8.09 20.04
C HIS A 169 13.54 7.50 20.21
N LEU A 170 14.32 7.97 21.20
CA LEU A 170 15.74 7.63 21.36
C LEU A 170 16.00 6.12 21.52
N ASP A 171 15.10 5.40 22.19
CA ASP A 171 15.21 3.94 22.33
C ASP A 171 14.89 3.19 21.03
N VAL A 172 14.16 3.82 20.11
CA VAL A 172 13.68 3.20 18.87
C VAL A 172 14.56 3.57 17.69
N ARG A 173 14.54 4.83 17.25
CA ARG A 173 15.30 5.34 16.11
C ARG A 173 15.25 4.41 14.91
N LEU A 174 14.03 4.10 14.46
CA LEU A 174 13.76 3.29 13.29
C LEU A 174 12.84 4.05 12.31
N PRO A 175 12.97 3.79 11.02
CA PRO A 175 12.03 4.33 10.05
C PRO A 175 10.66 3.65 10.18
N VAL A 176 9.60 4.38 9.81
CA VAL A 176 8.21 3.97 9.99
C VAL A 176 7.46 4.04 8.66
N ILE A 177 6.78 2.95 8.31
CA ILE A 177 5.79 2.89 7.24
C ILE A 177 4.41 3.18 7.83
N VAL A 178 3.63 4.05 7.17
CA VAL A 178 2.19 4.21 7.36
C VAL A 178 1.50 3.66 6.11
N ALA A 179 0.89 2.49 6.23
CA ALA A 179 0.24 1.79 5.14
C ALA A 179 -1.29 1.88 5.23
N TYR A 180 -1.94 2.10 4.11
CA TYR A 180 -3.41 2.16 4.00
C TYR A 180 -3.89 1.62 2.65
N ASP A 181 -5.12 1.12 2.62
CA ASP A 181 -5.68 0.43 1.47
C ASP A 181 -5.77 1.36 0.24
N GLY A 182 -5.10 0.96 -0.85
CA GLY A 182 -5.15 1.65 -2.13
C GLY A 182 -6.57 1.69 -2.68
N PHE A 183 -6.96 2.82 -3.26
CA PHE A 183 -8.31 3.16 -3.73
C PHE A 183 -9.38 3.16 -2.62
N LEU A 184 -9.48 2.11 -1.81
CA LEU A 184 -10.49 1.99 -0.75
C LEU A 184 -10.33 3.03 0.36
N THR A 185 -9.10 3.35 0.75
CA THR A 185 -8.77 4.41 1.70
C THR A 185 -8.12 5.58 1.00
N SER A 186 -7.18 5.31 0.08
CA SER A 186 -6.34 6.33 -0.54
C SER A 186 -7.13 7.35 -1.38
N HIS A 187 -8.27 6.96 -1.99
CA HIS A 187 -9.06 7.81 -2.90
C HIS A 187 -10.48 8.08 -2.43
N GLN A 188 -11.04 7.28 -1.51
CA GLN A 188 -12.37 7.56 -0.97
C GLN A 188 -12.32 8.74 0.01
N LYS A 189 -13.11 9.78 -0.27
CA LYS A 189 -13.25 10.93 0.63
C LYS A 189 -14.16 10.58 1.79
N ARG A 190 -13.63 10.78 3.00
CA ARG A 190 -14.37 10.66 4.25
C ARG A 190 -14.21 11.93 5.08
N ARG A 191 -15.10 12.13 6.03
CA ARG A 191 -14.96 13.21 7.01
C ARG A 191 -13.79 12.89 7.92
N ILE A 192 -12.84 13.84 8.03
CA ILE A 192 -11.72 13.80 8.97
C ILE A 192 -11.74 15.02 9.88
N SER A 193 -11.08 14.92 11.03
CA SER A 193 -10.79 16.02 11.94
C SER A 193 -9.29 16.29 11.87
N ARG A 194 -8.88 17.42 11.28
CA ARG A 194 -7.49 17.86 11.22
C ARG A 194 -7.19 18.89 12.29
N PHE A 195 -5.97 18.99 12.71
CA PHE A 195 -5.53 19.99 13.68
C PHE A 195 -5.53 21.39 13.05
N ASP A 196 -5.93 22.37 13.86
CA ASP A 196 -5.98 23.80 13.48
C ASP A 196 -5.21 24.66 14.51
N ASP A 197 -4.16 24.07 15.08
CA ASP A 197 -3.28 24.70 16.06
C ASP A 197 -1.82 24.25 15.78
N PRO A 198 -1.07 24.98 14.93
CA PRO A 198 0.30 24.63 14.59
C PRO A 198 1.26 24.60 15.78
N ASP A 199 1.03 25.44 16.78
CA ASP A 199 1.91 25.49 17.97
C ASP A 199 1.69 24.27 18.86
N ALA A 200 0.44 23.84 19.04
CA ALA A 200 0.12 22.61 19.73
C ALA A 200 0.67 21.38 19.00
N VAL A 201 0.60 21.35 17.67
CA VAL A 201 1.23 20.29 16.84
C VAL A 201 2.73 20.25 17.05
N LYS A 202 3.41 21.38 16.99
CA LYS A 202 4.87 21.46 17.26
C LYS A 202 5.22 20.99 18.66
N ALA A 203 4.42 21.39 19.67
CA ALA A 203 4.62 20.96 21.04
C ALA A 203 4.44 19.43 21.21
N PHE A 204 3.46 18.84 20.54
CA PHE A 204 3.26 17.38 20.53
C PHE A 204 4.41 16.64 19.86
N LEU A 205 4.86 17.10 18.71
CA LEU A 205 5.96 16.47 17.97
C LEU A 205 7.31 16.61 18.68
N GLY A 206 7.53 17.72 19.38
CA GLY A 206 8.81 18.05 19.95
C GLY A 206 9.89 18.39 18.91
N GLU A 207 11.06 18.78 19.40
CA GLU A 207 12.25 18.92 18.58
C GLU A 207 12.85 17.53 18.29
N ARG A 208 13.38 17.34 17.07
CA ARG A 208 14.10 16.13 16.74
C ARG A 208 15.46 16.14 17.41
N GLU A 209 15.70 15.16 18.25
CA GLU A 209 17.02 14.89 18.85
C GLU A 209 17.77 13.89 17.98
N ASP A 210 18.85 14.33 17.36
CA ASP A 210 19.76 13.47 16.60
C ASP A 210 21.12 13.38 17.31
N PRO A 211 21.39 12.27 18.03
CA PRO A 211 22.68 12.10 18.67
C PRO A 211 23.83 11.96 17.65
N TYR A 212 23.47 11.63 16.39
CA TYR A 212 24.40 11.49 15.27
C TYR A 212 23.79 12.11 14.02
N THR A 213 24.46 13.10 13.43
CA THR A 213 24.10 13.69 12.14
C THR A 213 25.33 13.77 11.25
N ALA A 214 25.14 13.58 9.94
CA ALA A 214 26.21 13.69 8.95
C ALA A 214 26.75 15.11 8.79
N LEU A 215 26.03 16.13 9.31
CA LEU A 215 26.37 17.53 9.16
C LEU A 215 27.11 18.15 10.35
N ASP A 216 27.45 17.36 11.37
CA ASP A 216 28.27 17.83 12.49
C ASP A 216 29.75 17.59 12.23
N PRO A 217 30.53 18.63 11.84
CA PRO A 217 31.95 18.46 11.53
C PRO A 217 32.81 18.21 12.77
N GLU A 218 32.31 18.51 13.96
CA GLU A 218 33.03 18.30 15.22
C GLU A 218 32.86 16.87 15.75
N LYS A 219 31.80 16.18 15.27
CA LYS A 219 31.50 14.78 15.61
C LYS A 219 31.32 13.96 14.34
N PRO A 220 32.37 13.74 13.55
CA PRO A 220 32.26 13.00 12.30
C PRO A 220 31.82 11.56 12.56
N VAL A 221 30.81 11.12 11.78
CA VAL A 221 30.25 9.76 11.86
C VAL A 221 30.29 9.10 10.49
N THR A 222 30.38 7.77 10.49
CA THR A 222 30.24 6.94 9.29
C THR A 222 28.93 6.20 9.34
N PHE A 223 28.11 6.38 8.32
CA PHE A 223 26.87 5.61 8.14
C PHE A 223 27.08 4.49 7.12
N GLY A 224 26.49 3.30 7.39
CA GLY A 224 26.56 2.15 6.51
C GLY A 224 27.97 1.61 6.29
N PRO A 225 28.83 1.46 7.33
CA PRO A 225 30.16 0.91 7.17
C PRO A 225 30.09 -0.56 6.72
N TYR A 226 31.14 -1.03 6.05
CA TYR A 226 31.33 -2.45 5.81
C TYR A 226 31.61 -3.15 7.16
N MET A 227 30.83 -4.18 7.46
CA MET A 227 30.92 -4.95 8.69
C MET A 227 31.05 -6.43 8.40
N ASN A 228 32.04 -7.06 9.03
CA ASN A 228 32.22 -8.51 9.06
C ASN A 228 31.78 -9.09 10.42
N ASP A 229 32.01 -10.38 10.62
CA ASP A 229 31.96 -11.02 11.91
C ASP A 229 33.07 -10.44 12.84
N PRO A 230 32.79 -10.09 14.10
CA PRO A 230 31.48 -10.21 14.79
C PRO A 230 30.55 -8.97 14.69
N ASP A 231 30.93 -7.93 13.98
CA ASP A 231 30.30 -6.63 14.06
C ASP A 231 28.89 -6.62 13.45
N LEU A 232 28.68 -7.34 12.35
CA LEU A 232 27.37 -7.40 11.68
C LEU A 232 26.28 -7.98 12.61
N ILE A 233 26.55 -9.06 13.31
CA ILE A 233 25.58 -9.66 14.23
C ILE A 233 25.22 -8.69 15.36
N ASN A 234 26.20 -7.96 15.89
CA ASN A 234 25.97 -6.97 16.94
C ASN A 234 25.12 -5.80 16.45
N ASN A 235 25.32 -5.35 15.20
CA ASN A 235 24.44 -4.35 14.57
C ASN A 235 23.00 -4.86 14.48
N LYS A 236 22.80 -6.11 14.06
CA LYS A 236 21.45 -6.72 13.97
C LYS A 236 20.80 -6.93 15.33
N VAL A 237 21.57 -7.25 16.37
CA VAL A 237 21.07 -7.30 17.75
C VAL A 237 20.59 -5.94 18.21
N GLN A 238 21.31 -4.86 17.94
CA GLN A 238 20.88 -3.50 18.26
C GLN A 238 19.60 -3.09 17.49
N GLN A 239 19.50 -3.45 16.22
CA GLN A 239 18.28 -3.24 15.43
C GLN A 239 17.08 -4.00 16.00
N HIS A 240 17.30 -5.26 16.40
CA HIS A 240 16.26 -6.08 17.06
C HIS A 240 15.84 -5.46 18.38
N GLN A 241 16.78 -5.02 19.24
CA GLN A 241 16.48 -4.35 20.50
C GLN A 241 15.65 -3.07 20.31
N ALA A 242 15.93 -2.31 19.24
CA ALA A 242 15.15 -1.15 18.88
C ALA A 242 13.71 -1.51 18.46
N MET A 243 13.55 -2.59 17.70
CA MET A 243 12.22 -3.10 17.35
C MET A 243 11.45 -3.61 18.58
N GLU A 244 12.13 -4.26 19.53
CA GLU A 244 11.52 -4.66 20.79
C GLU A 244 11.16 -3.43 21.68
N ALA A 245 11.99 -2.39 21.70
CA ALA A 245 11.65 -1.13 22.38
C ALA A 245 10.40 -0.48 21.77
N ALA A 246 10.20 -0.60 20.46
CA ALA A 246 9.01 -0.10 19.78
C ALA A 246 7.71 -0.76 20.29
N ARG A 247 7.74 -2.02 20.77
CA ARG A 247 6.56 -2.66 21.41
C ARG A 247 6.04 -1.89 22.61
N ARG A 248 6.93 -1.25 23.37
CA ARG A 248 6.59 -0.41 24.52
C ARG A 248 6.24 1.00 24.08
N VAL A 249 7.04 1.58 23.21
CA VAL A 249 6.91 2.99 22.80
C VAL A 249 5.65 3.26 21.98
N ILE A 250 5.23 2.34 21.12
CA ILE A 250 4.03 2.53 20.27
C ILE A 250 2.78 2.76 21.12
N PRO A 251 2.40 1.89 22.08
CA PRO A 251 1.22 2.14 22.90
C PRO A 251 1.36 3.39 23.80
N GLU A 252 2.55 3.75 24.25
CA GLU A 252 2.79 4.99 24.98
C GLU A 252 2.49 6.22 24.11
N ILE A 253 3.00 6.24 22.88
CA ILE A 253 2.74 7.34 21.94
C ILE A 253 1.27 7.39 21.50
N PHE A 254 0.62 6.24 21.33
CA PHE A 254 -0.82 6.20 21.05
C PHE A 254 -1.64 6.77 22.20
N ALA A 255 -1.27 6.50 23.45
CA ALA A 255 -1.92 7.10 24.63
C ALA A 255 -1.71 8.62 24.69
N GLU A 256 -0.47 9.10 24.49
CA GLU A 256 -0.18 10.54 24.40
C GLU A 256 -0.96 11.21 23.24
N PHE A 257 -1.08 10.51 22.10
CA PHE A 257 -1.86 11.01 20.98
C PHE A 257 -3.37 11.05 21.30
N ALA A 258 -3.89 10.08 22.04
CA ALA A 258 -5.27 10.09 22.50
C ALA A 258 -5.56 11.29 23.42
N GLU A 259 -4.65 11.62 24.33
CA GLU A 259 -4.75 12.83 25.16
C GLU A 259 -4.69 14.10 24.33
N PHE A 260 -3.82 14.15 23.33
CA PHE A 260 -3.63 15.29 22.44
C PHE A 260 -4.82 15.51 21.50
N SER A 261 -5.31 14.45 20.87
CA SER A 261 -6.30 14.53 19.78
C SER A 261 -7.73 14.17 20.19
N GLY A 262 -7.91 13.45 21.29
CA GLY A 262 -9.19 12.83 21.67
C GLY A 262 -9.52 11.56 20.86
N ARG A 263 -8.58 11.02 20.08
CA ARG A 263 -8.75 9.79 19.27
C ARG A 263 -7.86 8.68 19.79
N ASP A 264 -8.48 7.57 20.19
CA ASP A 264 -7.80 6.40 20.76
C ASP A 264 -7.37 5.45 19.64
N TYR A 265 -6.07 5.14 19.60
CA TYR A 265 -5.48 4.09 18.76
C TYR A 265 -4.83 3.04 19.66
N ARG A 266 -4.89 1.79 19.22
CA ARG A 266 -4.28 0.64 19.90
C ARG A 266 -3.43 -0.13 18.91
N THR A 267 -2.50 -0.92 19.41
CA THR A 267 -1.68 -1.81 18.56
C THR A 267 -2.55 -2.86 17.86
N VAL A 268 -3.65 -3.27 18.52
CA VAL A 268 -4.68 -4.14 17.97
C VAL A 268 -6.06 -3.60 18.35
N ASP A 269 -6.90 -3.35 17.39
CA ASP A 269 -8.32 -3.08 17.61
C ASP A 269 -9.04 -4.39 17.92
N ALA A 270 -9.80 -4.40 19.00
CA ALA A 270 -10.60 -5.54 19.44
C ALA A 270 -12.07 -5.11 19.51
N TYR A 271 -12.89 -5.63 18.64
CA TYR A 271 -14.31 -5.29 18.57
C TYR A 271 -15.17 -6.48 19.02
N ARG A 272 -15.97 -6.28 20.06
CA ARG A 272 -16.85 -7.31 20.63
C ARG A 272 -16.13 -8.59 21.08
N MET A 273 -14.88 -8.48 21.56
CA MET A 273 -14.05 -9.65 21.92
C MET A 273 -14.25 -10.14 23.37
N ASP A 274 -14.96 -9.43 24.24
CA ASP A 274 -15.03 -9.73 25.67
C ASP A 274 -15.61 -11.13 25.95
N ASP A 275 -16.58 -11.60 25.17
CA ASP A 275 -17.24 -12.88 25.28
C ASP A 275 -17.30 -13.66 23.96
N ALA A 276 -16.46 -13.29 23.00
CA ALA A 276 -16.44 -13.90 21.68
C ALA A 276 -16.00 -15.36 21.73
N GLU A 277 -16.78 -16.25 21.13
CA GLU A 277 -16.45 -17.67 20.93
C GLU A 277 -15.75 -17.89 19.60
N VAL A 278 -16.02 -17.04 18.60
CA VAL A 278 -15.31 -17.02 17.30
C VAL A 278 -14.93 -15.60 16.93
N ALA A 279 -13.91 -15.48 16.10
CA ALA A 279 -13.44 -14.16 15.67
C ALA A 279 -13.00 -14.16 14.20
N LEU A 280 -13.03 -12.97 13.58
CA LEU A 280 -12.28 -12.67 12.36
C LEU A 280 -11.04 -11.86 12.70
N VAL A 281 -9.92 -12.15 12.06
CA VAL A 281 -8.72 -11.33 12.09
C VAL A 281 -8.51 -10.75 10.69
N LEU A 282 -8.70 -9.44 10.55
CA LEU A 282 -8.68 -8.73 9.27
C LEU A 282 -7.90 -7.42 9.41
N LEU A 283 -7.38 -6.90 8.32
CA LEU A 283 -6.69 -5.61 8.27
C LEU A 283 -7.58 -4.52 7.65
N ASN A 284 -7.38 -3.30 8.12
CA ASN A 284 -7.89 -2.04 7.54
C ASN A 284 -9.39 -2.06 7.17
N SER A 285 -9.72 -1.72 5.92
CA SER A 285 -11.11 -1.50 5.48
C SER A 285 -12.00 -2.73 5.63
N ALA A 286 -11.47 -3.93 5.47
CA ALA A 286 -12.25 -5.16 5.63
C ALA A 286 -12.65 -5.41 7.09
N ALA A 287 -11.80 -5.06 8.04
CA ALA A 287 -12.14 -5.16 9.46
C ALA A 287 -13.30 -4.22 9.83
N GLU A 288 -13.35 -3.01 9.24
CA GLU A 288 -14.44 -2.07 9.49
C GLU A 288 -15.80 -2.62 8.99
N ASN A 289 -15.83 -3.22 7.78
CA ASN A 289 -17.05 -3.87 7.28
C ASN A 289 -17.46 -5.06 8.17
N ALA A 290 -16.50 -5.87 8.62
CA ALA A 290 -16.79 -7.03 9.48
C ALA A 290 -17.39 -6.65 10.83
N LYS A 291 -17.15 -5.43 11.36
CA LYS A 291 -17.75 -4.95 12.62
C LYS A 291 -19.26 -4.81 12.50
N GLU A 292 -19.78 -4.30 11.38
CA GLU A 292 -21.23 -4.17 11.15
C GLU A 292 -21.90 -5.54 11.07
N VAL A 293 -21.23 -6.50 10.42
CA VAL A 293 -21.72 -7.88 10.35
C VAL A 293 -21.69 -8.56 11.74
N ALA A 294 -20.64 -8.29 12.53
CA ALA A 294 -20.55 -8.81 13.91
C ALA A 294 -21.71 -8.29 14.77
N ASP A 295 -22.09 -7.02 14.67
CA ASP A 295 -23.23 -6.48 15.41
C ASP A 295 -24.54 -7.17 15.01
N ARG A 296 -24.79 -7.37 13.71
CA ARG A 296 -25.98 -8.07 13.21
C ARG A 296 -26.04 -9.53 13.73
N LEU A 297 -24.95 -10.27 13.64
CA LEU A 297 -24.89 -11.66 14.14
C LEU A 297 -25.05 -11.74 15.67
N ARG A 298 -24.58 -10.72 16.40
CA ARG A 298 -24.79 -10.62 17.85
C ARG A 298 -26.25 -10.37 18.21
N ASP A 299 -26.97 -9.58 17.42
CA ASP A 299 -28.40 -9.40 17.58
C ASP A 299 -29.17 -10.71 17.37
N GLU A 300 -28.60 -11.65 16.57
CA GLU A 300 -29.07 -13.02 16.40
C GLU A 300 -28.61 -13.99 17.52
N GLY A 301 -27.85 -13.49 18.49
CA GLY A 301 -27.37 -14.25 19.65
C GLY A 301 -26.02 -14.95 19.44
N GLN A 302 -25.34 -14.71 18.34
CA GLN A 302 -24.00 -15.27 18.07
C GLN A 302 -22.90 -14.51 18.79
N LYS A 303 -21.97 -15.22 19.45
CA LYS A 303 -20.84 -14.60 20.16
C LYS A 303 -19.63 -14.45 19.24
N VAL A 304 -19.68 -13.48 18.39
CA VAL A 304 -18.65 -13.19 17.38
C VAL A 304 -17.90 -11.89 17.69
N GLY A 305 -16.65 -11.77 17.22
CA GLY A 305 -15.85 -10.59 17.38
C GLY A 305 -14.88 -10.36 16.23
N VAL A 306 -14.29 -9.16 16.16
CA VAL A 306 -13.32 -8.77 15.13
C VAL A 306 -12.04 -8.29 15.80
N VAL A 307 -10.91 -8.75 15.31
CA VAL A 307 -9.56 -8.35 15.70
C VAL A 307 -8.85 -7.73 14.50
N SER A 308 -8.31 -6.54 14.65
CA SER A 308 -7.59 -5.86 13.57
C SER A 308 -6.26 -5.29 14.07
N PRO A 309 -5.11 -5.87 13.68
CA PRO A 309 -3.82 -5.27 13.98
C PRO A 309 -3.65 -3.92 13.28
N ASN A 310 -3.34 -2.86 14.05
CA ASN A 310 -2.91 -1.56 13.54
C ASN A 310 -1.38 -1.47 13.42
N VAL A 311 -0.67 -2.49 13.88
CA VAL A 311 0.78 -2.62 13.81
C VAL A 311 1.14 -4.00 13.27
N LEU A 312 1.86 -4.05 12.15
CA LEU A 312 2.38 -5.29 11.59
C LEU A 312 3.83 -5.56 11.99
N ARG A 313 4.60 -4.51 12.28
CA ARG A 313 5.97 -4.61 12.81
C ARG A 313 6.22 -3.52 13.85
N PRO A 314 6.60 -3.87 15.07
CA PRO A 314 6.68 -5.25 15.62
C PRO A 314 5.29 -5.89 15.70
N PHE A 315 5.16 -7.17 15.32
CA PHE A 315 3.85 -7.84 15.38
C PHE A 315 3.36 -7.94 16.84
N PRO A 316 2.11 -7.59 17.16
CA PRO A 316 1.59 -7.53 18.53
C PRO A 316 1.21 -8.91 19.08
N THR A 317 2.19 -9.81 19.15
CA THR A 317 2.02 -11.24 19.46
C THR A 317 1.28 -11.47 20.78
N ASP A 318 1.66 -10.76 21.84
CA ASP A 318 1.06 -10.95 23.17
C ASP A 318 -0.42 -10.53 23.22
N GLU A 319 -0.75 -9.45 22.49
CA GLU A 319 -2.14 -8.99 22.43
C GLU A 319 -3.01 -9.91 21.60
N ILE A 320 -2.52 -10.37 20.46
CA ILE A 320 -3.22 -11.37 19.62
C ILE A 320 -3.47 -12.64 20.43
N ARG A 321 -2.45 -13.17 21.12
CA ARG A 321 -2.59 -14.33 21.98
C ARG A 321 -3.62 -14.11 23.09
N ARG A 322 -3.59 -12.97 23.76
CA ARG A 322 -4.52 -12.61 24.83
C ARG A 322 -5.97 -12.51 24.33
N LEU A 323 -6.17 -11.83 23.18
CA LEU A 323 -7.50 -11.63 22.59
C LEU A 323 -8.13 -12.93 22.09
N LEU A 324 -7.33 -13.84 21.54
CA LEU A 324 -7.81 -15.10 20.99
C LEU A 324 -7.77 -16.27 21.98
N LYS A 325 -7.33 -16.05 23.24
CA LYS A 325 -7.15 -17.12 24.23
C LYS A 325 -8.39 -17.99 24.46
N ASN A 326 -9.59 -17.39 24.44
CA ASN A 326 -10.86 -18.06 24.73
C ASN A 326 -11.67 -18.29 23.44
N VAL A 327 -11.12 -17.94 22.30
CA VAL A 327 -11.77 -18.12 20.98
C VAL A 327 -11.58 -19.56 20.54
N ARG A 328 -12.68 -20.23 20.14
CA ARG A 328 -12.67 -21.63 19.70
C ARG A 328 -12.20 -21.77 18.26
N ALA A 329 -12.60 -20.83 17.39
CA ALA A 329 -12.21 -20.82 16.01
C ALA A 329 -12.04 -19.39 15.49
N VAL A 330 -11.08 -19.17 14.59
CA VAL A 330 -10.78 -17.89 13.98
C VAL A 330 -10.56 -18.05 12.48
N VAL A 331 -11.17 -17.18 11.69
CA VAL A 331 -10.81 -16.97 10.29
C VAL A 331 -9.87 -15.78 10.20
N VAL A 332 -8.69 -16.01 9.64
CA VAL A 332 -7.73 -14.95 9.34
C VAL A 332 -7.79 -14.65 7.85
N GLY A 333 -8.17 -13.45 7.50
CA GLY A 333 -8.23 -13.00 6.11
C GLY A 333 -6.99 -12.20 5.73
N ASP A 334 -6.39 -12.60 4.62
CA ASP A 334 -5.21 -11.98 4.03
C ASP A 334 -5.53 -11.44 2.62
N ARG A 335 -5.13 -10.21 2.34
CA ARG A 335 -5.11 -9.65 0.97
C ARG A 335 -3.75 -9.89 0.30
N GLY A 336 -3.26 -11.11 0.41
CA GLY A 336 -2.00 -11.54 -0.17
C GLY A 336 -1.70 -12.99 0.21
N ASP A 337 -1.04 -13.72 -0.66
CA ASP A 337 -0.62 -15.09 -0.40
C ASP A 337 0.88 -15.18 -0.13
N SER A 338 1.29 -16.12 0.71
CA SER A 338 2.70 -16.44 0.98
C SER A 338 3.19 -17.61 0.12
N TYR A 339 2.57 -17.88 -0.96
CA TYR A 339 2.84 -18.90 -1.98
C TYR A 339 3.60 -20.13 -1.48
N GLY A 340 2.84 -21.21 -1.18
CA GLY A 340 3.39 -22.46 -0.70
C GLY A 340 3.59 -22.57 0.82
N ALA A 341 3.09 -21.60 1.59
CA ALA A 341 3.16 -21.60 3.06
C ALA A 341 1.82 -21.96 3.75
N GLU A 342 0.83 -22.46 3.02
CA GLU A 342 -0.51 -22.84 3.53
C GLU A 342 -1.23 -21.73 4.32
N GLY A 343 -1.09 -20.48 3.86
CA GLY A 343 -1.73 -19.32 4.46
C GLY A 343 -1.08 -18.01 4.05
N GLY A 344 -1.81 -16.92 4.18
CA GLY A 344 -1.28 -15.58 4.02
C GLY A 344 -0.36 -15.16 5.18
N ASN A 345 0.32 -14.04 5.03
CA ASN A 345 1.30 -13.59 6.01
C ASN A 345 0.69 -13.32 7.40
N LEU A 346 -0.50 -12.71 7.46
CA LEU A 346 -1.17 -12.45 8.73
C LEU A 346 -1.57 -13.76 9.42
N SER A 347 -2.06 -14.75 8.66
CA SER A 347 -2.41 -16.06 9.16
C SER A 347 -1.20 -16.78 9.78
N LEU A 348 -0.03 -16.71 9.14
CA LEU A 348 1.21 -17.28 9.67
C LEU A 348 1.63 -16.61 10.99
N GLU A 349 1.55 -15.29 11.09
CA GLU A 349 1.87 -14.54 12.30
C GLU A 349 0.89 -14.87 13.45
N VAL A 350 -0.41 -14.98 13.16
CA VAL A 350 -1.42 -15.36 14.15
C VAL A 350 -1.18 -16.79 14.65
N ARG A 351 -0.90 -17.74 13.74
CA ARG A 351 -0.56 -19.12 14.12
C ARG A 351 0.69 -19.16 15.00
N ALA A 352 1.74 -18.41 14.63
CA ALA A 352 2.96 -18.32 15.42
C ALA A 352 2.72 -17.71 16.81
N ALA A 353 1.85 -16.71 16.91
CA ALA A 353 1.47 -16.11 18.18
C ALA A 353 0.73 -17.12 19.10
N LEU A 354 -0.24 -17.82 18.54
CA LEU A 354 -1.03 -18.81 19.29
C LEU A 354 -0.19 -20.02 19.72
N GLN A 355 0.76 -20.47 18.91
CA GLN A 355 1.66 -21.58 19.23
C GLN A 355 2.54 -21.35 20.45
N GLN A 356 2.74 -20.09 20.88
CA GLN A 356 3.48 -19.78 22.11
C GLN A 356 2.72 -20.13 23.38
N ASP A 357 1.41 -20.35 23.31
CA ASP A 357 0.60 -20.87 24.41
C ASP A 357 0.35 -22.37 24.17
N PRO A 358 0.98 -23.27 24.94
CA PRO A 358 0.85 -24.71 24.76
C PRO A 358 -0.56 -25.24 25.06
N ASP A 359 -1.38 -24.48 25.78
CA ASP A 359 -2.76 -24.84 26.10
C ASP A 359 -3.77 -24.28 25.08
N ASN A 360 -3.31 -23.50 24.11
CA ASN A 360 -4.18 -22.92 23.09
C ASN A 360 -4.74 -24.00 22.15
N LYS A 361 -6.06 -23.97 21.93
CA LYS A 361 -6.80 -24.90 21.07
C LYS A 361 -7.61 -24.19 20.00
N THR A 362 -7.37 -22.93 19.78
CA THR A 362 -8.06 -22.15 18.77
C THR A 362 -7.83 -22.75 17.37
N LEU A 363 -8.90 -23.09 16.69
CA LEU A 363 -8.86 -23.54 15.29
C LEU A 363 -8.62 -22.34 14.39
N VAL A 364 -7.63 -22.42 13.50
CA VAL A 364 -7.25 -21.31 12.61
C VAL A 364 -7.48 -21.68 11.16
N MET A 365 -8.33 -20.93 10.47
CA MET A 365 -8.56 -21.00 9.03
C MET A 365 -7.95 -19.78 8.36
N SER A 366 -7.32 -19.97 7.20
CA SER A 366 -6.76 -18.90 6.38
C SER A 366 -7.57 -18.67 5.13
N ARG A 367 -7.93 -17.43 4.85
CA ARG A 367 -8.66 -17.02 3.64
C ARG A 367 -7.89 -15.94 2.92
N VAL A 368 -7.41 -16.25 1.71
CA VAL A 368 -6.89 -15.22 0.81
C VAL A 368 -8.05 -14.60 0.06
N TYR A 369 -8.23 -13.28 0.17
CA TYR A 369 -9.38 -12.58 -0.39
C TYR A 369 -8.98 -11.23 -0.98
N GLY A 370 -9.86 -10.64 -1.80
CA GLY A 370 -9.75 -9.24 -2.20
C GLY A 370 -8.57 -8.91 -3.11
N LEU A 371 -7.92 -9.93 -3.71
CA LEU A 371 -6.81 -9.71 -4.63
C LEU A 371 -7.25 -8.92 -5.87
N GLY A 372 -6.37 -8.06 -6.36
CA GLY A 372 -6.68 -7.20 -7.51
C GLY A 372 -7.83 -6.21 -7.22
N GLY A 373 -8.01 -5.84 -5.94
CA GLY A 373 -9.06 -4.92 -5.51
C GLY A 373 -10.47 -5.46 -5.60
N LYS A 374 -10.64 -6.81 -5.57
CA LYS A 374 -11.96 -7.40 -5.41
C LYS A 374 -12.57 -6.90 -4.10
N ASP A 375 -13.78 -6.39 -4.17
CA ASP A 375 -14.49 -5.89 -3.00
C ASP A 375 -14.70 -6.99 -1.96
N PHE A 376 -14.75 -6.58 -0.71
CA PHE A 376 -15.11 -7.43 0.43
C PHE A 376 -16.40 -6.88 1.03
N TYR A 377 -17.48 -7.60 0.79
CA TYR A 377 -18.82 -7.21 1.19
C TYR A 377 -19.22 -7.82 2.53
N ASP A 378 -20.33 -7.36 3.08
CA ASP A 378 -20.95 -7.94 4.28
C ASP A 378 -21.21 -9.44 4.14
N ALA A 379 -21.60 -9.89 2.95
CA ALA A 379 -21.84 -11.30 2.69
C ALA A 379 -20.57 -12.16 2.83
N ASP A 380 -19.41 -11.61 2.40
CA ASP A 380 -18.12 -12.28 2.55
C ASP A 380 -17.71 -12.38 4.04
N ALA A 381 -17.90 -11.29 4.79
CA ALA A 381 -17.66 -11.30 6.23
C ALA A 381 -18.60 -12.26 6.98
N GLU A 382 -19.87 -12.31 6.60
CA GLU A 382 -20.83 -13.23 7.16
C GLU A 382 -20.47 -14.69 6.87
N GLU A 383 -20.01 -15.01 5.67
CA GLU A 383 -19.51 -16.32 5.30
C GLU A 383 -18.33 -16.75 6.18
N PHE A 384 -17.33 -15.86 6.37
CA PHE A 384 -16.20 -16.11 7.26
C PHE A 384 -16.64 -16.36 8.71
N PHE A 385 -17.61 -15.62 9.23
CA PHE A 385 -18.15 -15.88 10.56
C PHE A 385 -18.88 -17.23 10.63
N ARG A 386 -19.64 -17.60 9.61
CA ARG A 386 -20.36 -18.88 9.57
C ARG A 386 -19.39 -20.07 9.53
N GLU A 387 -18.32 -19.97 8.78
CA GLU A 387 -17.24 -20.98 8.77
C GLU A 387 -16.60 -21.12 10.18
N ALA A 388 -16.29 -20.00 10.83
CA ALA A 388 -15.73 -20.01 12.16
C ALA A 388 -16.71 -20.63 13.20
N LEU A 389 -18.00 -20.31 13.11
CA LEU A 389 -19.04 -20.88 13.96
C LEU A 389 -19.18 -22.39 13.74
N ALA A 390 -19.19 -22.85 12.50
CA ALA A 390 -19.26 -24.28 12.17
C ALA A 390 -18.04 -25.04 12.69
N ALA A 391 -16.83 -24.50 12.50
CA ALA A 391 -15.61 -25.09 13.04
C ALA A 391 -15.61 -25.13 14.57
N ALA A 392 -16.12 -24.08 15.22
CA ALA A 392 -16.25 -24.03 16.67
C ALA A 392 -17.26 -25.06 17.21
N GLU A 393 -18.34 -25.32 16.48
CA GLU A 393 -19.35 -26.32 16.85
C GLU A 393 -18.84 -27.75 16.69
N THR A 394 -18.22 -28.06 15.55
CA THR A 394 -17.71 -29.40 15.24
C THR A 394 -16.41 -29.74 15.94
N GLY A 395 -15.59 -28.74 16.25
CA GLY A 395 -14.22 -28.92 16.75
C GLY A 395 -13.21 -29.28 15.65
N GLU A 396 -13.58 -29.16 14.38
CA GLU A 396 -12.76 -29.52 13.22
C GLU A 396 -12.79 -28.40 12.17
N VAL A 397 -11.69 -28.28 11.41
CA VAL A 397 -11.58 -27.37 10.27
C VAL A 397 -11.72 -28.19 9.00
N GLU A 398 -12.77 -27.95 8.23
CA GLU A 398 -13.00 -28.66 6.96
C GLU A 398 -12.01 -28.18 5.88
N VAL A 399 -11.85 -26.85 5.72
CA VAL A 399 -10.98 -26.22 4.73
C VAL A 399 -9.99 -25.28 5.44
N PRO A 400 -8.74 -25.73 5.69
CA PRO A 400 -7.76 -24.92 6.42
C PRO A 400 -7.27 -23.67 5.68
N PHE A 401 -7.26 -23.73 4.34
CA PHE A 401 -6.79 -22.64 3.46
C PHE A 401 -7.62 -22.60 2.18
N GLU A 402 -8.01 -21.38 1.78
CA GLU A 402 -8.80 -21.18 0.57
C GLU A 402 -8.57 -19.77 -0.01
N TYR A 403 -8.70 -19.67 -1.36
CA TYR A 403 -8.86 -18.42 -2.07
C TYR A 403 -10.34 -18.06 -2.17
N HIS A 404 -10.80 -17.21 -1.27
CA HIS A 404 -12.20 -16.81 -1.18
C HIS A 404 -12.63 -16.03 -2.43
N GLY A 405 -13.73 -16.46 -3.02
CA GLY A 405 -14.32 -15.83 -4.19
C GLY A 405 -13.52 -16.04 -5.48
N ALA A 406 -12.63 -17.05 -5.52
CA ALA A 406 -12.07 -17.51 -6.78
C ALA A 406 -13.15 -18.16 -7.64
N TYR A 407 -13.04 -18.01 -8.96
CA TYR A 407 -13.95 -18.70 -9.87
C TYR A 407 -13.58 -20.18 -9.91
N ALA A 408 -14.53 -21.04 -9.62
CA ALA A 408 -14.36 -22.49 -9.70
C ALA A 408 -14.86 -23.01 -11.05
N GLY A 409 -14.01 -23.72 -11.80
CA GLY A 409 -14.36 -24.58 -12.91
C GLY A 409 -15.13 -23.92 -14.06
N ASP A 410 -16.22 -24.55 -14.50
CA ASP A 410 -16.98 -24.24 -15.72
C ASP A 410 -17.70 -22.87 -15.70
N ASP A 411 -17.82 -22.21 -14.56
CA ASP A 411 -18.43 -20.90 -14.44
C ASP A 411 -17.49 -19.74 -14.85
N ALA A 412 -16.21 -20.01 -15.04
CA ALA A 412 -15.31 -19.09 -15.69
C ALA A 412 -15.72 -19.01 -17.17
N ALA A 413 -16.67 -18.12 -17.48
CA ALA A 413 -16.91 -17.74 -18.86
C ALA A 413 -15.54 -17.35 -19.44
N GLY A 414 -14.99 -18.17 -20.32
CA GLY A 414 -13.76 -17.86 -21.03
C GLY A 414 -13.83 -16.46 -21.63
N PRO A 415 -12.72 -15.80 -21.89
CA PRO A 415 -12.74 -14.49 -22.50
C PRO A 415 -13.64 -14.54 -23.75
N PRO A 416 -14.45 -13.49 -23.99
CA PRO A 416 -15.22 -13.43 -25.22
C PRO A 416 -14.27 -13.67 -26.39
N PRO A 417 -14.69 -14.41 -27.43
CA PRO A 417 -13.81 -14.74 -28.55
C PRO A 417 -13.18 -13.46 -29.05
N GLY A 418 -11.85 -13.38 -28.92
CA GLY A 418 -11.07 -12.25 -29.41
C GLY A 418 -11.25 -12.11 -30.92
N LEU A 419 -10.98 -10.94 -31.46
CA LEU A 419 -10.87 -10.79 -32.90
C LEU A 419 -9.79 -11.76 -33.43
N PRO A 420 -10.02 -12.43 -34.55
CA PRO A 420 -9.03 -13.36 -35.09
C PRO A 420 -7.68 -12.66 -35.31
N PRO A 421 -6.57 -13.37 -35.14
CA PRO A 421 -5.25 -12.83 -35.44
C PRO A 421 -5.23 -12.27 -36.87
N ILE A 422 -4.50 -11.18 -37.06
CA ILE A 422 -4.29 -10.63 -38.39
C ILE A 422 -3.53 -11.68 -39.23
N SER A 423 -4.04 -11.98 -40.43
CA SER A 423 -3.38 -12.92 -41.35
C SER A 423 -2.01 -12.41 -41.82
N LYS A 424 -1.13 -13.30 -42.25
CA LYS A 424 0.16 -12.91 -42.84
C LYS A 424 0.04 -11.93 -44.00
N GLU A 425 -1.03 -12.04 -44.76
CA GLU A 425 -1.32 -11.15 -45.90
C GLU A 425 -1.78 -9.78 -45.44
N GLU A 426 -2.55 -9.69 -44.34
CA GLU A 426 -2.95 -8.44 -43.74
C GLU A 426 -1.77 -7.74 -43.04
N VAL A 427 -0.82 -8.49 -42.47
CA VAL A 427 0.39 -7.96 -41.82
C VAL A 427 1.31 -7.27 -42.80
N SER A 428 1.33 -7.70 -44.06
CA SER A 428 2.18 -7.11 -45.12
C SER A 428 1.65 -5.80 -45.69
N ARG A 429 0.49 -5.32 -45.26
CA ARG A 429 -0.16 -4.10 -45.80
C ARG A 429 0.09 -2.88 -44.89
N GLY A 430 1.36 -2.49 -44.75
CA GLY A 430 1.71 -1.26 -44.00
C GLY A 430 1.31 0.02 -44.76
N MET A 431 1.36 1.16 -44.09
CA MET A 431 1.07 2.49 -44.66
C MET A 431 2.28 3.10 -45.37
N ALA A 432 3.46 2.58 -45.11
CA ALA A 432 4.71 3.04 -45.70
C ALA A 432 5.64 1.85 -45.96
N THR A 433 6.44 1.93 -46.99
CA THR A 433 7.58 1.04 -47.21
C THR A 433 8.83 1.74 -46.70
N VAL A 434 9.59 1.07 -45.85
CA VAL A 434 10.83 1.59 -45.28
C VAL A 434 11.99 0.76 -45.83
N THR A 435 12.85 1.37 -46.60
CA THR A 435 14.02 0.73 -47.21
C THR A 435 15.31 1.37 -46.69
N PRO A 436 16.29 0.58 -46.20
CA PRO A 436 17.62 1.11 -45.93
C PRO A 436 18.32 1.51 -47.23
N ASN A 437 18.77 2.76 -47.30
CA ASN A 437 19.63 3.22 -48.38
C ASN A 437 21.09 2.96 -47.97
N ALA A 438 21.73 2.02 -48.66
CA ALA A 438 23.11 1.61 -48.37
C ALA A 438 24.15 2.72 -48.60
N ASP A 439 23.86 3.63 -49.54
CA ASP A 439 24.81 4.71 -49.91
C ASP A 439 24.78 5.86 -48.90
N THR A 440 23.64 6.13 -48.31
CA THR A 440 23.45 7.25 -47.38
C THR A 440 23.40 6.83 -45.89
N ASN A 441 23.32 5.52 -45.62
CA ASN A 441 23.06 4.92 -44.29
C ASN A 441 21.83 5.52 -43.58
N LYS A 442 20.82 5.90 -44.39
CA LYS A 442 19.54 6.44 -43.90
C LYS A 442 18.40 5.52 -44.31
N LEU A 443 17.31 5.61 -43.56
CA LEU A 443 16.07 4.96 -43.91
C LEU A 443 15.30 5.85 -44.90
N GLU A 444 14.92 5.30 -46.05
CA GLU A 444 14.02 5.92 -47.01
C GLU A 444 12.60 5.43 -46.74
N VAL A 445 11.67 6.39 -46.60
CA VAL A 445 10.26 6.11 -46.30
C VAL A 445 9.41 6.51 -47.50
N GLU A 446 8.79 5.53 -48.14
CA GLU A 446 7.82 5.75 -49.20
C GLU A 446 6.40 5.53 -48.68
N LEU A 447 5.61 6.62 -48.62
CA LEU A 447 4.22 6.56 -48.15
C LEU A 447 3.31 5.96 -49.25
N LYS A 448 2.44 5.06 -48.85
CA LYS A 448 1.38 4.53 -49.71
C LYS A 448 0.34 5.61 -50.02
N PRO A 449 -0.35 5.52 -51.14
CA PRO A 449 -1.45 6.44 -51.45
C PRO A 449 -2.53 6.43 -50.37
N LEU A 450 -3.14 7.59 -50.11
CA LEU A 450 -4.13 7.77 -49.01
C LEU A 450 -5.27 6.75 -49.05
N TRP A 451 -5.70 6.36 -50.27
CA TRP A 451 -6.77 5.38 -50.44
C TRP A 451 -6.35 3.95 -50.00
N GLU A 452 -5.09 3.58 -50.17
CA GLU A 452 -4.57 2.32 -49.62
C GLU A 452 -4.47 2.34 -48.10
N MET A 453 -4.11 3.48 -47.54
CA MET A 453 -4.05 3.65 -46.07
C MET A 453 -5.41 3.44 -45.39
N THR A 454 -6.52 3.85 -46.05
CA THR A 454 -7.88 3.69 -45.53
C THR A 454 -8.39 2.25 -45.56
N THR A 455 -7.79 1.39 -46.37
CA THR A 455 -8.15 -0.02 -46.48
C THR A 455 -7.26 -0.95 -45.67
N THR A 456 -6.22 -0.42 -45.03
CA THR A 456 -5.33 -1.21 -44.17
C THR A 456 -6.07 -1.69 -42.91
N PRO A 457 -6.07 -3.01 -42.64
CA PRO A 457 -6.71 -3.55 -41.45
C PRO A 457 -6.13 -2.94 -40.16
N SER A 458 -7.01 -2.53 -39.24
CA SER A 458 -6.55 -1.97 -37.99
C SER A 458 -5.92 -3.06 -37.08
N ARG A 459 -4.70 -2.82 -36.64
CA ARG A 459 -4.00 -3.65 -35.67
C ARG A 459 -4.42 -3.35 -34.23
N VAL A 460 -5.26 -2.33 -34.03
CA VAL A 460 -5.89 -1.98 -32.77
C VAL A 460 -7.38 -2.28 -32.88
N ALA A 461 -7.86 -3.16 -32.00
CA ALA A 461 -9.28 -3.49 -31.91
C ALA A 461 -10.06 -2.36 -31.24
N PRO A 462 -11.36 -2.21 -31.54
CA PRO A 462 -12.25 -1.33 -30.75
C PRO A 462 -12.47 -1.91 -29.35
N GLY A 463 -12.82 -1.06 -28.39
CA GLY A 463 -13.20 -1.48 -27.03
C GLY A 463 -12.10 -1.36 -25.99
N HIS A 464 -11.19 -0.43 -26.17
CA HIS A 464 -10.17 -0.09 -25.16
C HIS A 464 -10.76 0.66 -23.93
N GLY A 465 -10.06 0.57 -22.81
CA GLY A 465 -10.44 1.21 -21.53
C GLY A 465 -9.95 2.65 -21.34
N ALA A 466 -9.56 3.36 -22.41
CA ALA A 466 -9.01 4.72 -22.28
C ALA A 466 -10.10 5.77 -21.99
N CYS A 467 -9.69 6.84 -21.32
CA CYS A 467 -10.55 7.99 -21.05
C CYS A 467 -11.07 8.64 -22.34
N PRO A 468 -12.26 9.22 -22.33
CA PRO A 468 -12.78 9.98 -23.48
C PRO A 468 -11.81 11.10 -23.89
N GLY A 469 -11.50 11.19 -25.20
CA GLY A 469 -10.59 12.22 -25.72
C GLY A 469 -9.09 11.88 -25.57
N CYS A 470 -8.72 10.69 -25.14
CA CYS A 470 -7.33 10.27 -25.02
C CYS A 470 -6.64 10.25 -26.40
N GLY A 471 -5.60 11.06 -26.60
CA GLY A 471 -4.80 11.13 -27.82
C GLY A 471 -3.91 9.92 -28.08
N PHE A 472 -3.70 9.06 -27.07
CA PHE A 472 -2.82 7.90 -27.14
C PHE A 472 -3.29 6.87 -28.21
N PHE A 473 -4.58 6.56 -28.27
CA PHE A 473 -5.09 5.55 -29.21
C PHE A 473 -5.00 5.96 -30.69
N PRO A 474 -5.34 7.20 -31.09
CA PRO A 474 -5.06 7.67 -32.43
C PRO A 474 -3.57 7.55 -32.81
N MET A 475 -2.67 7.92 -31.91
CA MET A 475 -1.24 7.80 -32.09
C MET A 475 -0.80 6.33 -32.24
N LEU A 476 -1.24 5.46 -31.33
CA LEU A 476 -0.92 4.03 -31.36
C LEU A 476 -1.40 3.37 -32.65
N ARG A 477 -2.63 3.69 -33.08
CA ARG A 477 -3.20 3.20 -34.34
C ARG A 477 -2.37 3.63 -35.54
N GLN A 478 -1.96 4.89 -35.59
CA GLN A 478 -1.10 5.39 -36.67
C GLN A 478 0.27 4.73 -36.65
N ALA A 479 0.89 4.60 -35.48
CA ALA A 479 2.18 3.93 -35.30
C ALA A 479 2.14 2.49 -35.83
N TYR A 480 1.09 1.72 -35.45
CA TYR A 480 0.96 0.34 -35.90
C TYR A 480 0.67 0.21 -37.40
N ASN A 481 -0.01 1.18 -37.97
CA ASN A 481 -0.30 1.15 -39.42
C ASN A 481 0.94 1.45 -40.28
N VAL A 482 1.94 2.13 -39.72
CA VAL A 482 3.21 2.40 -40.41
C VAL A 482 4.15 1.19 -40.38
N LEU A 483 4.04 0.34 -39.36
CA LEU A 483 4.91 -0.82 -39.18
C LEU A 483 4.49 -1.98 -40.06
N GLU A 484 5.41 -2.59 -40.75
CA GLU A 484 5.21 -3.81 -41.57
C GLU A 484 5.67 -5.07 -40.82
N GLY A 485 5.16 -6.22 -41.26
CA GLY A 485 5.57 -7.51 -40.73
C GLY A 485 5.05 -7.82 -39.30
N HIS A 486 5.74 -8.72 -38.64
CA HIS A 486 5.44 -9.07 -37.25
C HIS A 486 5.96 -7.99 -36.29
N VAL A 487 5.07 -7.48 -35.48
CA VAL A 487 5.40 -6.43 -34.50
C VAL A 487 5.21 -7.02 -33.11
N VAL A 488 6.23 -6.91 -32.27
CA VAL A 488 6.18 -7.21 -30.84
C VAL A 488 6.28 -5.88 -30.10
N VAL A 489 5.32 -5.61 -29.22
CA VAL A 489 5.27 -4.36 -28.46
C VAL A 489 5.52 -4.64 -26.99
N LEU A 490 6.51 -3.96 -26.43
CA LEU A 490 6.80 -3.99 -25.01
C LEU A 490 6.30 -2.69 -24.38
N PHE A 491 5.34 -2.79 -23.49
CA PHE A 491 4.83 -1.66 -22.74
C PHE A 491 5.52 -1.57 -21.38
N GLN A 492 6.00 -0.40 -21.05
CA GLN A 492 6.26 -0.06 -19.65
C GLN A 492 4.94 0.21 -18.92
N THR A 493 4.92 -0.02 -17.61
CA THR A 493 3.74 0.23 -16.79
C THR A 493 3.27 1.68 -16.93
N GLY A 494 2.01 1.85 -17.28
CA GLY A 494 1.38 3.16 -17.46
C GLY A 494 0.03 3.04 -18.17
N CYS A 495 -0.61 4.17 -18.47
CA CYS A 495 -1.93 4.21 -19.12
C CYS A 495 -1.97 3.39 -20.42
N ALA A 496 -0.90 3.38 -21.20
CA ALA A 496 -0.81 2.61 -22.44
C ALA A 496 -1.07 1.12 -22.18
N MET A 497 -0.37 0.51 -21.25
CA MET A 497 -0.55 -0.88 -20.87
C MET A 497 -1.94 -1.13 -20.25
N VAL A 498 -2.32 -0.36 -19.23
CA VAL A 498 -3.58 -0.57 -18.50
C VAL A 498 -4.81 -0.51 -19.40
N THR A 499 -4.83 0.41 -20.36
CA THR A 499 -5.99 0.64 -21.23
C THR A 499 -6.05 -0.27 -22.45
N THR A 500 -4.94 -0.91 -22.83
CA THR A 500 -4.84 -1.75 -24.02
C THR A 500 -4.77 -3.24 -23.74
N THR A 501 -4.29 -3.65 -22.56
CA THR A 501 -4.02 -5.06 -22.22
C THR A 501 -4.95 -5.63 -21.14
N GLY A 502 -5.97 -4.88 -20.72
CA GLY A 502 -6.90 -5.32 -19.68
C GLY A 502 -7.66 -6.60 -20.06
N TYR A 503 -7.45 -7.67 -19.27
CA TYR A 503 -8.18 -8.92 -19.41
C TYR A 503 -9.68 -8.73 -19.09
N PRO A 504 -10.63 -9.38 -19.79
CA PRO A 504 -10.42 -10.25 -20.95
C PRO A 504 -10.37 -9.51 -22.30
N LYS A 505 -10.33 -8.20 -22.29
CA LYS A 505 -10.43 -7.34 -23.49
C LYS A 505 -9.08 -6.72 -23.82
N THR A 506 -8.31 -7.35 -24.66
CA THR A 506 -7.13 -6.70 -25.22
C THR A 506 -7.49 -5.89 -26.46
N ALA A 507 -6.90 -4.70 -26.61
CA ALA A 507 -7.04 -3.87 -27.78
C ALA A 507 -6.06 -4.24 -28.89
N HIS A 508 -5.14 -5.18 -28.67
CA HIS A 508 -4.12 -5.55 -29.64
C HIS A 508 -4.54 -6.74 -30.49
N ARG A 509 -4.33 -6.61 -31.81
CA ARG A 509 -4.42 -7.70 -32.78
C ARG A 509 -3.03 -8.18 -33.23
N ILE A 510 -2.01 -7.83 -32.50
CA ILE A 510 -0.60 -8.21 -32.68
C ILE A 510 -0.05 -8.74 -31.35
N THR A 511 1.11 -9.38 -31.37
CA THR A 511 1.78 -9.84 -30.14
C THR A 511 2.29 -8.64 -29.32
N TYR A 512 2.08 -8.66 -28.02
CA TYR A 512 2.52 -7.62 -27.08
C TYR A 512 3.07 -8.24 -25.80
#